data_acc08e388b2c2e905fc78a23a267b903
#
_entry.id   acc08e388b2c2e905fc78a23a267b903
#
_cell.length_a   1.000
_cell.length_b   1.000
_cell.length_c   1.000
_cell.angle_alpha   90.00
_cell.angle_beta   90.00
_cell.angle_gamma   90.00
#
_symmetry.space_group_name_H-M   'P 1'
#
loop_
_entity.id
_entity.type
_entity.pdbx_description
1 polymer ?
#
loop_
_entity_poly.entity_id
_entity_poly.type
_entity_poly.pdbx_seq_one_letter_code
_entity_poly.pdbx_strand_id
1 'polypeptide(L)'
;MQIQTPDWVKHAVFYQIFPDRFARSQQPRKRLLKNARWEDWNAMPTLQGYKGGDLWGVMEQLDYLQDLGINAIYFTPIFQSASNHRYHTHDYYQVDPMLGGNPAFKELLDAAHERNIKVVLDGVFNHSSRGFFFFHDVLENGPHSPWVNWFKIHDWPLSAYNGEFPANYEGWADNRALPVFNHDNPEVREYIMEIAEYWIKFGIDGWRLDVPFEIKTSGFWQEFRDRVKAINPEAYIVGEVWGDSREWLDGTQFDGVMNYLFAAPTIAFTAGDRVDMEQVQDRSYHPYPPLFAKEYGEKIHELLQLYPWEIQLSQLNLLASHDTARLISIAGGDRASVELATLLLLTFPGAPSIYYGDEVGLPGRLDPDSRRGFPLEAHWEGEVLDYHRKLIALRHAYPALRMGDYKVLFAEGTVYVFARTLGTEELIVAVNIGTAPVEVSFEPADLKSQPSQTLYGNGEVSWTTEGESAQLALSLAPRTGCILGSAA
;
A
#
# COMPACT_ATOMS: atom_id res chain seq x y z
N MET A 1 -18.29 -21.06 5.91
CA MET A 1 -17.22 -20.81 6.89
C MET A 1 -17.23 -19.32 7.14
N GLN A 2 -17.11 -18.85 8.40
CA GLN A 2 -17.02 -17.41 8.67
C GLN A 2 -15.62 -16.94 8.27
N ILE A 3 -15.53 -15.89 7.45
CA ILE A 3 -14.25 -15.31 7.03
C ILE A 3 -13.63 -14.65 8.26
N GLN A 4 -12.35 -14.89 8.48
CA GLN A 4 -11.57 -14.29 9.56
C GLN A 4 -10.31 -13.65 8.97
N THR A 5 -10.10 -12.37 9.30
CA THR A 5 -8.91 -11.59 8.97
C THR A 5 -8.21 -11.14 10.26
N PRO A 6 -6.92 -10.83 10.23
CA PRO A 6 -6.20 -10.37 11.42
C PRO A 6 -6.84 -9.10 11.99
N ASP A 7 -7.17 -9.11 13.26
CA ASP A 7 -7.88 -7.99 13.89
C ASP A 7 -7.06 -6.70 13.90
N TRP A 8 -5.75 -6.81 14.14
CA TRP A 8 -4.85 -5.66 14.17
C TRP A 8 -4.82 -4.87 12.85
N VAL A 9 -5.05 -5.51 11.69
CA VAL A 9 -5.06 -4.86 10.37
C VAL A 9 -6.17 -3.83 10.26
N LYS A 10 -7.35 -4.12 10.81
CA LYS A 10 -8.50 -3.21 10.83
C LYS A 10 -8.20 -1.91 11.58
N HIS A 11 -7.27 -1.96 12.51
CA HIS A 11 -6.82 -0.85 13.34
C HIS A 11 -5.50 -0.22 12.87
N ALA A 12 -4.91 -0.76 11.80
CA ALA A 12 -3.63 -0.31 11.30
C ALA A 12 -3.73 0.97 10.47
N VAL A 13 -2.67 1.76 10.54
CA VAL A 13 -2.26 2.75 9.55
C VAL A 13 -0.88 2.34 9.06
N PHE A 14 -0.82 1.89 7.83
CA PHE A 14 0.40 1.40 7.21
C PHE A 14 1.26 2.55 6.67
N TYR A 15 2.56 2.30 6.68
CA TYR A 15 3.54 3.15 6.02
C TYR A 15 4.41 2.28 5.11
N GLN A 16 4.36 2.56 3.81
CA GLN A 16 5.16 1.82 2.84
C GLN A 16 6.55 2.41 2.74
N ILE A 17 7.57 1.59 2.98
CA ILE A 17 8.98 1.99 2.93
C ILE A 17 9.70 1.33 1.76
N PHE A 18 10.41 2.14 0.96
CA PHE A 18 11.43 1.71 0.03
C PHE A 18 12.80 1.84 0.74
N PRO A 19 13.41 0.74 1.21
CA PRO A 19 14.51 0.81 2.19
C PRO A 19 15.73 1.61 1.73
N ASP A 20 16.11 1.49 0.45
CA ASP A 20 17.24 2.24 -0.12
C ASP A 20 17.03 3.76 -0.13
N ARG A 21 15.78 4.23 0.02
CA ARG A 21 15.35 5.61 -0.22
C ARG A 21 14.83 6.34 1.02
N PHE A 22 14.56 5.64 2.12
CA PHE A 22 13.88 6.23 3.27
C PHE A 22 14.86 6.86 4.27
N ALA A 23 15.86 6.12 4.75
CA ALA A 23 16.79 6.66 5.74
C ALA A 23 18.16 5.98 5.67
N ARG A 24 19.21 6.76 5.86
CA ARG A 24 20.59 6.29 6.03
C ARG A 24 20.96 6.25 7.49
N SER A 25 21.48 5.14 7.96
CA SER A 25 22.00 5.04 9.32
C SER A 25 23.35 5.76 9.49
N GLN A 26 23.68 6.03 10.76
CA GLN A 26 25.02 6.45 11.17
C GLN A 26 26.01 5.28 11.27
N GLN A 27 25.55 4.04 11.07
CA GLN A 27 26.40 2.85 11.13
C GLN A 27 27.49 2.87 10.06
N PRO A 28 28.74 2.48 10.41
CA PRO A 28 29.82 2.44 9.43
C PRO A 28 29.54 1.37 8.37
N ARG A 29 29.46 1.82 7.11
CA ARG A 29 29.22 0.93 5.99
C ARG A 29 30.33 -0.08 5.82
N LYS A 30 29.99 -1.33 5.53
CA LYS A 30 30.96 -2.39 5.25
C LYS A 30 31.85 -2.01 4.08
N ARG A 31 33.13 -2.37 4.17
CA ARG A 31 34.16 -2.07 3.15
C ARG A 31 33.78 -2.53 1.74
N LEU A 32 33.02 -3.63 1.64
CA LEU A 32 32.53 -4.21 0.39
C LEU A 32 31.62 -3.27 -0.43
N LEU A 33 31.00 -2.28 0.24
CA LEU A 33 30.05 -1.37 -0.40
C LEU A 33 30.72 -0.09 -0.95
N LYS A 34 32.03 0.07 -0.83
CA LYS A 34 32.73 1.28 -1.30
C LYS A 34 32.59 1.54 -2.80
N ASN A 35 32.45 0.50 -3.59
CA ASN A 35 32.38 0.56 -5.04
C ASN A 35 30.94 0.52 -5.58
N ALA A 36 29.92 0.54 -4.71
CA ALA A 36 28.54 0.64 -5.13
C ALA A 36 28.30 1.96 -5.88
N ARG A 37 27.36 1.95 -6.81
CA ARG A 37 26.99 3.14 -7.59
C ARG A 37 26.10 4.05 -6.74
N TRP A 38 26.75 4.77 -5.81
CA TRP A 38 26.06 5.70 -4.90
C TRP A 38 25.65 6.97 -5.63
N GLU A 39 24.38 7.33 -5.46
CA GLU A 39 23.84 8.64 -5.86
C GLU A 39 23.81 9.58 -4.66
N ASP A 40 23.89 10.90 -4.94
CA ASP A 40 23.56 11.89 -3.93
C ASP A 40 22.13 11.69 -3.45
N TRP A 41 21.90 11.85 -2.13
CA TRP A 41 20.59 11.60 -1.51
C TRP A 41 19.47 12.42 -2.14
N ASN A 42 19.76 13.70 -2.42
CA ASN A 42 18.80 14.66 -2.95
C ASN A 42 18.75 14.71 -4.49
N ALA A 43 19.68 14.03 -5.18
CA ALA A 43 19.66 13.96 -6.64
C ALA A 43 18.45 13.18 -7.15
N MET A 44 18.06 13.46 -8.40
CA MET A 44 17.07 12.64 -9.10
C MET A 44 17.54 11.18 -9.15
N PRO A 45 16.67 10.22 -8.82
CA PRO A 45 17.05 8.82 -8.85
C PRO A 45 17.23 8.30 -10.28
N THR A 46 18.14 7.36 -10.46
CA THR A 46 18.25 6.57 -11.69
C THR A 46 17.78 5.14 -11.46
N LEU A 47 17.53 4.40 -12.55
CA LEU A 47 17.09 3.00 -12.48
C LEU A 47 18.09 2.09 -11.75
N GLN A 48 19.40 2.37 -11.82
CA GLN A 48 20.45 1.51 -11.28
C GLN A 48 21.17 2.09 -10.05
N GLY A 49 20.95 3.36 -9.73
CA GLY A 49 21.64 4.03 -8.64
C GLY A 49 21.08 3.68 -7.27
N TYR A 50 21.97 3.66 -6.27
CA TYR A 50 21.60 3.43 -4.88
C TYR A 50 21.69 4.73 -4.10
N LYS A 51 20.64 5.08 -3.37
CA LYS A 51 20.66 6.19 -2.39
C LYS A 51 21.31 5.75 -1.08
N GLY A 52 21.29 4.45 -0.82
CA GLY A 52 21.98 3.85 0.30
C GLY A 52 21.31 4.04 1.66
N GLY A 53 19.99 4.10 1.68
CA GLY A 53 19.21 3.82 2.87
C GLY A 53 19.42 2.38 3.34
N ASP A 54 19.19 2.13 4.61
CA ASP A 54 19.36 0.84 5.24
C ASP A 54 18.38 0.62 6.42
N LEU A 55 18.31 -0.61 6.94
CA LEU A 55 17.35 -0.97 7.97
C LEU A 55 17.67 -0.33 9.33
N TRP A 56 18.91 -0.06 9.65
CA TRP A 56 19.25 0.72 10.84
C TRP A 56 18.78 2.17 10.72
N GLY A 57 18.88 2.76 9.50
CA GLY A 57 18.32 4.08 9.25
C GLY A 57 16.80 4.10 9.44
N VAL A 58 16.10 3.06 8.98
CA VAL A 58 14.67 2.91 9.27
C VAL A 58 14.41 2.81 10.77
N MET A 59 15.22 2.01 11.49
CA MET A 59 15.12 1.87 12.95
C MET A 59 15.29 3.21 13.67
N GLU A 60 16.23 4.05 13.23
CA GLU A 60 16.45 5.39 13.76
C GLU A 60 15.25 6.35 13.53
N GLN A 61 14.33 6.02 12.59
CA GLN A 61 13.12 6.79 12.28
C GLN A 61 11.84 6.23 12.91
N LEU A 62 11.91 5.17 13.71
CA LEU A 62 10.71 4.57 14.30
C LEU A 62 9.94 5.51 15.22
N ASP A 63 10.64 6.40 15.94
CA ASP A 63 9.99 7.40 16.81
C ASP A 63 9.20 8.42 15.95
N TYR A 64 9.75 8.86 14.81
CA TYR A 64 9.02 9.70 13.86
C TYR A 64 7.75 9.01 13.33
N LEU A 65 7.84 7.74 12.96
CA LEU A 65 6.70 6.98 12.49
C LEU A 65 5.65 6.79 13.59
N GLN A 66 6.07 6.53 14.82
CA GLN A 66 5.16 6.44 15.96
C GLN A 66 4.47 7.77 16.26
N ASP A 67 5.20 8.90 16.22
CA ASP A 67 4.65 10.24 16.41
C ASP A 67 3.67 10.64 15.29
N LEU A 68 3.88 10.14 14.08
CA LEU A 68 2.93 10.28 12.96
C LEU A 68 1.66 9.47 13.19
N GLY A 69 1.71 8.45 14.06
CA GLY A 69 0.61 7.54 14.35
C GLY A 69 0.63 6.26 13.52
N ILE A 70 1.77 5.94 12.88
CA ILE A 70 1.97 4.69 12.13
C ILE A 70 2.10 3.53 13.13
N ASN A 71 1.38 2.44 12.87
CA ASN A 71 1.45 1.22 13.67
C ASN A 71 1.65 -0.05 12.83
N ALA A 72 1.90 0.11 11.52
CA ALA A 72 2.32 -0.98 10.64
C ALA A 72 3.26 -0.46 9.54
N ILE A 73 4.30 -1.21 9.22
CA ILE A 73 5.23 -0.95 8.12
C ILE A 73 5.08 -2.05 7.09
N TYR A 74 4.98 -1.67 5.83
CA TYR A 74 5.16 -2.55 4.69
C TYR A 74 6.46 -2.17 3.96
N PHE A 75 7.37 -3.11 3.84
CA PHE A 75 8.62 -2.94 3.09
C PHE A 75 8.47 -3.44 1.65
N THR A 76 8.94 -2.66 0.66
CA THR A 76 9.33 -3.25 -0.63
C THR A 76 10.47 -4.25 -0.38
N PRO A 77 10.83 -5.14 -1.35
CA PRO A 77 11.71 -6.26 -1.05
C PRO A 77 13.00 -5.88 -0.32
N ILE A 78 13.38 -6.69 0.66
CA ILE A 78 14.60 -6.51 1.45
C ILE A 78 15.64 -7.61 1.25
N PHE A 79 15.30 -8.67 0.50
CA PHE A 79 16.19 -9.81 0.30
C PHE A 79 17.35 -9.49 -0.62
N GLN A 80 18.41 -10.28 -0.54
CA GLN A 80 19.64 -10.09 -1.30
C GLN A 80 19.36 -10.01 -2.80
N SER A 81 19.86 -8.94 -3.43
CA SER A 81 19.60 -8.62 -4.83
C SER A 81 20.71 -7.80 -5.45
N ALA A 82 20.83 -7.81 -6.77
CA ALA A 82 21.68 -6.91 -7.52
C ALA A 82 20.97 -5.61 -7.94
N SER A 83 19.68 -5.48 -7.70
CA SER A 83 18.90 -4.26 -8.02
C SER A 83 18.64 -3.42 -6.79
N ASN A 84 18.53 -2.09 -6.95
CA ASN A 84 18.20 -1.19 -5.85
C ASN A 84 16.81 -1.40 -5.28
N HIS A 85 15.86 -1.88 -6.09
CA HIS A 85 14.48 -2.19 -5.70
C HIS A 85 14.29 -3.61 -5.15
N ARG A 86 15.26 -4.50 -5.33
CA ARG A 86 15.35 -5.87 -4.80
C ARG A 86 14.29 -6.86 -5.28
N TYR A 87 13.51 -6.53 -6.32
CA TYR A 87 12.62 -7.50 -6.96
C TYR A 87 13.38 -8.58 -7.75
N HIS A 88 14.70 -8.42 -7.95
CA HIS A 88 15.59 -9.44 -8.51
C HIS A 88 16.21 -10.28 -7.39
N THR A 89 15.44 -11.13 -6.73
CA THR A 89 15.87 -11.87 -5.54
C THR A 89 16.95 -12.92 -5.88
N HIS A 90 18.07 -12.86 -5.17
CA HIS A 90 19.18 -13.82 -5.26
C HIS A 90 19.12 -14.88 -4.15
N ASP A 91 18.70 -14.51 -2.96
CA ASP A 91 18.59 -15.40 -1.80
C ASP A 91 17.41 -14.96 -0.93
N TYR A 92 16.47 -15.85 -0.71
CA TYR A 92 15.24 -15.58 0.05
C TYR A 92 15.41 -15.71 1.57
N TYR A 93 16.55 -16.25 2.04
CA TYR A 93 16.86 -16.41 3.46
C TYR A 93 17.81 -15.32 3.99
N GLN A 94 18.33 -14.47 3.09
CA GLN A 94 19.26 -13.41 3.44
C GLN A 94 18.70 -12.04 3.09
N VAL A 95 18.63 -11.20 4.09
CA VAL A 95 18.41 -9.76 3.87
C VAL A 95 19.67 -9.18 3.19
N ASP A 96 19.45 -8.28 2.24
CA ASP A 96 20.52 -7.65 1.45
C ASP A 96 21.60 -7.07 2.37
N PRO A 97 22.88 -7.44 2.17
CA PRO A 97 23.99 -6.86 2.95
C PRO A 97 24.08 -5.33 2.86
N MET A 98 23.59 -4.72 1.77
CA MET A 98 23.52 -3.27 1.63
C MET A 98 22.50 -2.64 2.56
N LEU A 99 21.49 -3.39 2.97
CA LEU A 99 20.51 -2.99 3.97
C LEU A 99 20.93 -3.34 5.41
N GLY A 100 22.04 -4.04 5.59
CA GLY A 100 22.55 -4.47 6.90
C GLY A 100 22.43 -5.95 7.19
N GLY A 101 21.78 -6.73 6.31
CA GLY A 101 21.61 -8.18 6.47
C GLY A 101 20.62 -8.56 7.58
N ASN A 102 20.53 -9.87 7.85
CA ASN A 102 19.62 -10.42 8.86
C ASN A 102 19.80 -9.78 10.27
N PRO A 103 21.03 -9.43 10.73
CA PRO A 103 21.18 -8.76 12.03
C PRO A 103 20.45 -7.42 12.10
N ALA A 104 20.62 -6.55 11.09
CA ALA A 104 19.94 -5.25 11.07
C ALA A 104 18.41 -5.41 11.04
N PHE A 105 17.92 -6.41 10.30
CA PHE A 105 16.50 -6.69 10.25
C PHE A 105 15.96 -7.18 11.60
N LYS A 106 16.71 -8.03 12.30
CA LYS A 106 16.30 -8.49 13.63
C LYS A 106 16.20 -7.34 14.63
N GLU A 107 17.22 -6.46 14.65
CA GLU A 107 17.23 -5.28 15.51
C GLU A 107 16.05 -4.34 15.19
N LEU A 108 15.80 -4.09 13.91
CA LEU A 108 14.66 -3.27 13.47
C LEU A 108 13.33 -3.88 13.88
N LEU A 109 13.16 -5.21 13.67
CA LEU A 109 11.92 -5.92 13.99
C LEU A 109 11.61 -5.84 15.49
N ASP A 110 12.61 -6.09 16.33
CA ASP A 110 12.47 -6.00 17.78
C ASP A 110 12.11 -4.56 18.21
N ALA A 111 12.81 -3.56 17.68
CA ALA A 111 12.55 -2.15 17.99
C ALA A 111 11.16 -1.67 17.49
N ALA A 112 10.68 -2.19 16.36
CA ALA A 112 9.34 -1.92 15.86
C ALA A 112 8.26 -2.53 16.77
N HIS A 113 8.45 -3.79 17.16
CA HIS A 113 7.52 -4.49 18.06
C HIS A 113 7.46 -3.86 19.47
N GLU A 114 8.59 -3.37 19.99
CA GLU A 114 8.62 -2.59 21.25
C GLU A 114 7.72 -1.34 21.20
N ARG A 115 7.51 -0.79 19.99
CA ARG A 115 6.64 0.36 19.73
C ARG A 115 5.23 -0.02 19.26
N ASN A 116 4.88 -1.31 19.29
CA ASN A 116 3.65 -1.87 18.73
C ASN A 116 3.47 -1.56 17.24
N ILE A 117 4.56 -1.46 16.49
CA ILE A 117 4.56 -1.34 15.04
C ILE A 117 4.73 -2.72 14.41
N LYS A 118 3.78 -3.13 13.60
CA LYS A 118 3.78 -4.38 12.84
C LYS A 118 4.65 -4.28 11.59
N VAL A 119 5.23 -5.41 11.15
CA VAL A 119 6.14 -5.43 10.00
C VAL A 119 5.69 -6.48 8.98
N VAL A 120 5.40 -6.02 7.76
CA VAL A 120 4.99 -6.85 6.62
C VAL A 120 6.10 -6.81 5.56
N LEU A 121 6.53 -7.98 5.08
CA LEU A 121 7.53 -8.11 4.03
C LEU A 121 6.90 -8.37 2.65
N ASP A 122 7.64 -8.02 1.61
CA ASP A 122 7.30 -8.28 0.22
C ASP A 122 7.84 -9.65 -0.22
N GLY A 123 6.94 -10.54 -0.62
CA GLY A 123 7.23 -11.89 -1.10
C GLY A 123 7.20 -11.95 -2.63
N VAL A 124 8.38 -11.94 -3.25
CA VAL A 124 8.54 -12.08 -4.70
C VAL A 124 8.64 -13.57 -5.05
N PHE A 125 7.50 -14.25 -5.17
CA PHE A 125 7.44 -15.71 -5.29
C PHE A 125 7.11 -16.21 -6.72
N ASN A 126 6.71 -15.30 -7.63
CA ASN A 126 6.48 -15.67 -9.03
C ASN A 126 7.79 -15.98 -9.77
N HIS A 127 8.83 -15.24 -9.50
CA HIS A 127 10.11 -15.31 -10.22
C HIS A 127 11.30 -15.08 -9.28
N SER A 128 12.47 -15.46 -9.71
CA SER A 128 13.74 -15.12 -9.07
C SER A 128 14.58 -14.19 -9.96
N SER A 129 15.81 -13.93 -9.57
CA SER A 129 16.84 -13.35 -10.44
C SER A 129 17.64 -14.43 -11.17
N ARG A 130 18.30 -14.06 -12.25
CA ARG A 130 19.37 -14.90 -12.84
C ARG A 130 20.52 -15.21 -11.86
N GLY A 131 20.71 -14.36 -10.84
CA GLY A 131 21.70 -14.57 -9.78
C GLY A 131 21.23 -15.48 -8.64
N PHE A 132 19.97 -15.94 -8.66
CA PHE A 132 19.48 -16.93 -7.72
C PHE A 132 20.24 -18.25 -7.87
N PHE A 133 20.74 -18.80 -6.75
CA PHE A 133 21.69 -19.91 -6.79
C PHE A 133 21.25 -21.06 -7.69
N PHE A 134 20.01 -21.50 -7.60
CA PHE A 134 19.53 -22.65 -8.37
C PHE A 134 19.39 -22.36 -9.87
N PHE A 135 19.02 -21.13 -10.26
CA PHE A 135 19.02 -20.74 -11.66
C PHE A 135 20.46 -20.56 -12.19
N HIS A 136 21.36 -20.05 -11.35
CA HIS A 136 22.77 -19.92 -11.70
C HIS A 136 23.42 -21.29 -11.93
N ASP A 137 23.10 -22.30 -11.11
CA ASP A 137 23.53 -23.67 -11.35
C ASP A 137 23.02 -24.21 -12.68
N VAL A 138 21.78 -23.92 -13.05
CA VAL A 138 21.22 -24.28 -14.38
C VAL A 138 22.00 -23.60 -15.51
N LEU A 139 22.46 -22.34 -15.32
CA LEU A 139 23.30 -21.66 -16.32
C LEU A 139 24.69 -22.30 -16.47
N GLU A 140 25.30 -22.77 -15.37
CA GLU A 140 26.63 -23.38 -15.37
C GLU A 140 26.62 -24.84 -15.86
N ASN A 141 25.65 -25.64 -15.42
CA ASN A 141 25.58 -27.08 -15.63
C ASN A 141 24.62 -27.50 -16.75
N GLY A 142 23.83 -26.58 -17.29
CA GLY A 142 22.90 -26.84 -18.38
C GLY A 142 21.88 -27.92 -18.05
N PRO A 143 21.59 -28.83 -19.00
CA PRO A 143 20.62 -29.92 -18.78
C PRO A 143 20.96 -30.90 -17.67
N HIS A 144 22.22 -30.85 -17.16
CA HIS A 144 22.72 -31.73 -16.09
C HIS A 144 22.45 -31.15 -14.69
N SER A 145 21.99 -29.93 -14.59
CA SER A 145 21.62 -29.32 -13.29
C SER A 145 20.47 -30.09 -12.64
N PRO A 146 20.51 -30.35 -11.33
CA PRO A 146 19.37 -30.96 -10.62
C PRO A 146 18.16 -30.04 -10.54
N TRP A 147 18.33 -28.74 -10.76
CA TRP A 147 17.26 -27.73 -10.67
C TRP A 147 16.64 -27.31 -12.01
N VAL A 148 16.92 -28.03 -13.12
CA VAL A 148 16.33 -27.73 -14.45
C VAL A 148 14.81 -27.59 -14.38
N ASN A 149 14.12 -28.50 -13.65
CA ASN A 149 12.67 -28.52 -13.55
C ASN A 149 12.07 -27.47 -12.59
N TRP A 150 12.94 -26.68 -11.94
CA TRP A 150 12.49 -25.55 -11.10
C TRP A 150 12.07 -24.34 -11.92
N PHE A 151 12.45 -24.32 -13.21
CA PHE A 151 12.17 -23.24 -14.13
C PHE A 151 11.50 -23.80 -15.40
N LYS A 152 10.80 -22.95 -16.13
CA LYS A 152 10.13 -23.33 -17.38
C LYS A 152 11.06 -23.06 -18.56
N ILE A 153 11.87 -24.05 -18.90
CA ILE A 153 12.89 -23.98 -19.96
C ILE A 153 12.34 -24.59 -21.23
N HIS A 154 12.53 -23.93 -22.37
CA HIS A 154 11.99 -24.34 -23.67
C HIS A 154 13.05 -24.95 -24.58
N ASP A 155 14.30 -24.49 -24.50
CA ASP A 155 15.39 -24.97 -25.40
C ASP A 155 16.76 -24.72 -24.77
N TRP A 156 17.81 -25.32 -25.39
CA TRP A 156 19.21 -25.26 -24.98
C TRP A 156 20.11 -24.85 -26.13
N PRO A 157 21.26 -24.16 -25.90
CA PRO A 157 21.72 -23.60 -24.61
C PRO A 157 20.87 -22.41 -24.20
N LEU A 158 20.85 -22.07 -22.88
CA LEU A 158 20.05 -20.96 -22.38
C LEU A 158 20.53 -19.59 -22.92
N SER A 159 19.61 -18.80 -23.46
CA SER A 159 19.83 -17.41 -23.90
C SER A 159 19.56 -16.41 -22.79
N ALA A 160 20.37 -16.47 -21.71
CA ALA A 160 20.15 -15.66 -20.52
C ALA A 160 20.70 -14.23 -20.60
N TYR A 161 21.68 -13.98 -21.49
CA TYR A 161 22.38 -12.69 -21.59
C TYR A 161 22.36 -12.09 -22.99
N ASN A 162 22.19 -12.89 -24.04
CA ASN A 162 22.17 -12.41 -25.41
C ASN A 162 20.85 -11.71 -25.75
N GLY A 163 20.88 -10.39 -25.98
CA GLY A 163 19.72 -9.57 -26.34
C GLY A 163 19.28 -9.71 -27.80
N GLU A 164 20.04 -10.35 -28.66
CA GLU A 164 19.73 -10.53 -30.10
C GLU A 164 18.61 -11.57 -30.32
N PHE A 165 18.46 -12.51 -29.39
CA PHE A 165 17.45 -13.56 -29.45
C PHE A 165 16.51 -13.49 -28.23
N PRO A 166 15.25 -13.92 -28.35
CA PRO A 166 14.37 -14.10 -27.20
C PRO A 166 14.99 -15.03 -26.14
N ALA A 167 14.59 -14.88 -24.89
CA ALA A 167 14.88 -15.89 -23.88
C ALA A 167 14.21 -17.21 -24.29
N ASN A 168 14.90 -18.34 -24.08
CA ASN A 168 14.36 -19.67 -24.31
C ASN A 168 13.94 -20.38 -23.01
N TYR A 169 13.50 -19.56 -22.06
CA TYR A 169 12.83 -19.92 -20.81
C TYR A 169 11.84 -18.81 -20.45
N GLU A 170 10.85 -19.12 -19.61
CA GLU A 170 9.90 -18.13 -19.17
C GLU A 170 10.54 -17.10 -18.22
N GLY A 171 10.40 -15.84 -18.56
CA GLY A 171 10.77 -14.68 -17.72
C GLY A 171 9.56 -13.81 -17.44
N TRP A 172 9.41 -13.31 -16.23
CA TRP A 172 8.32 -12.41 -15.90
C TRP A 172 8.35 -11.14 -16.77
N ALA A 173 7.20 -10.80 -17.36
CA ALA A 173 7.07 -9.70 -18.32
C ALA A 173 8.08 -9.76 -19.48
N ASP A 174 8.38 -10.96 -19.99
CA ASP A 174 9.39 -11.23 -21.02
C ASP A 174 10.82 -10.79 -20.64
N ASN A 175 11.04 -10.50 -19.35
CA ASN A 175 12.34 -10.09 -18.85
C ASN A 175 13.21 -11.31 -18.52
N ARG A 176 14.21 -11.57 -19.36
CA ARG A 176 15.16 -12.67 -19.14
C ARG A 176 15.96 -12.60 -17.83
N ALA A 177 16.00 -11.43 -17.17
CA ALA A 177 16.66 -11.30 -15.88
C ALA A 177 15.86 -11.91 -14.73
N LEU A 178 14.59 -12.24 -14.98
CA LEU A 178 13.59 -12.65 -13.99
C LEU A 178 12.99 -14.02 -14.37
N PRO A 179 13.77 -15.13 -14.30
CA PRO A 179 13.26 -16.47 -14.59
C PRO A 179 12.09 -16.83 -13.68
N VAL A 180 10.98 -17.24 -14.29
CA VAL A 180 9.75 -17.65 -13.60
C VAL A 180 9.95 -19.05 -13.02
N PHE A 181 9.52 -19.22 -11.78
CA PHE A 181 9.50 -20.53 -11.13
C PHE A 181 8.44 -21.46 -11.75
N ASN A 182 8.75 -22.74 -11.80
CA ASN A 182 7.78 -23.78 -12.12
C ASN A 182 7.00 -24.20 -10.87
N HIS A 183 5.95 -23.49 -10.53
CA HIS A 183 5.14 -23.71 -9.32
C HIS A 183 4.40 -25.07 -9.32
N ASP A 184 4.29 -25.74 -10.46
CA ASP A 184 3.75 -27.11 -10.55
C ASP A 184 4.77 -28.17 -10.10
N ASN A 185 6.05 -27.79 -9.97
CA ASN A 185 7.06 -28.64 -9.37
C ASN A 185 6.89 -28.65 -7.83
N PRO A 186 6.67 -29.82 -7.21
CA PRO A 186 6.44 -29.88 -5.76
C PRO A 186 7.66 -29.41 -4.93
N GLU A 187 8.89 -29.52 -5.42
CA GLU A 187 10.08 -29.03 -4.73
C GLU A 187 10.11 -27.48 -4.70
N VAL A 188 9.72 -26.82 -5.79
CA VAL A 188 9.60 -25.37 -5.87
C VAL A 188 8.51 -24.90 -4.92
N ARG A 189 7.35 -25.57 -4.94
CA ARG A 189 6.24 -25.28 -4.05
C ARG A 189 6.67 -25.37 -2.58
N GLU A 190 7.29 -26.49 -2.20
CA GLU A 190 7.78 -26.67 -0.83
C GLU A 190 8.80 -25.60 -0.43
N TYR A 191 9.78 -25.29 -1.32
CA TYR A 191 10.78 -24.25 -1.06
C TYR A 191 10.16 -22.89 -0.76
N ILE A 192 9.12 -22.47 -1.52
CA ILE A 192 8.41 -21.21 -1.27
C ILE A 192 7.64 -21.25 0.06
N MET A 193 7.00 -22.37 0.35
CA MET A 193 6.30 -22.56 1.63
C MET A 193 7.25 -22.49 2.82
N GLU A 194 8.43 -23.12 2.73
CA GLU A 194 9.49 -23.06 3.76
C GLU A 194 10.00 -21.62 3.97
N ILE A 195 10.16 -20.83 2.90
CA ILE A 195 10.52 -19.39 3.01
C ILE A 195 9.44 -18.63 3.78
N ALA A 196 8.17 -18.83 3.39
CA ALA A 196 7.05 -18.16 4.04
C ALA A 196 7.02 -18.46 5.54
N GLU A 197 7.15 -19.73 5.90
CA GLU A 197 7.21 -20.16 7.30
C GLU A 197 8.43 -19.61 8.05
N TYR A 198 9.61 -19.62 7.41
CA TYR A 198 10.87 -19.18 8.01
C TYR A 198 10.75 -17.75 8.54
N TRP A 199 10.25 -16.82 7.70
CA TRP A 199 10.17 -15.42 8.08
C TRP A 199 9.04 -15.14 9.07
N ILE A 200 7.93 -15.89 9.03
CA ILE A 200 6.91 -15.81 10.09
C ILE A 200 7.48 -16.28 11.42
N LYS A 201 8.26 -17.39 11.44
CA LYS A 201 8.98 -17.85 12.63
C LYS A 201 10.07 -16.87 13.08
N PHE A 202 10.68 -16.14 12.15
CA PHE A 202 11.65 -15.08 12.46
C PHE A 202 10.98 -13.89 13.16
N GLY A 203 9.67 -13.69 12.96
CA GLY A 203 8.84 -12.75 13.69
C GLY A 203 8.14 -11.67 12.88
N ILE A 204 8.11 -11.75 11.55
CA ILE A 204 7.32 -10.81 10.75
C ILE A 204 5.82 -11.00 10.99
N ASP A 205 5.05 -9.94 10.77
CA ASP A 205 3.60 -9.92 11.02
C ASP A 205 2.78 -10.18 9.76
N GLY A 206 3.42 -10.40 8.62
CA GLY A 206 2.69 -10.71 7.39
C GLY A 206 3.51 -10.63 6.12
N TRP A 207 2.84 -10.96 5.04
CA TRP A 207 3.35 -10.96 3.68
C TRP A 207 2.51 -10.07 2.75
N ARG A 208 3.15 -9.20 2.00
CA ARG A 208 2.63 -8.66 0.75
C ARG A 208 3.14 -9.54 -0.37
N LEU A 209 2.27 -9.98 -1.26
CA LEU A 209 2.59 -10.92 -2.32
C LEU A 209 2.68 -10.17 -3.65
N ASP A 210 3.87 -10.20 -4.24
CA ASP A 210 4.17 -9.60 -5.54
C ASP A 210 3.51 -10.41 -6.66
N VAL A 211 2.78 -9.75 -7.54
CA VAL A 211 2.06 -10.32 -8.70
C VAL A 211 1.47 -11.72 -8.49
N PRO A 212 0.70 -11.96 -7.41
CA PRO A 212 0.26 -13.29 -7.02
C PRO A 212 -0.65 -13.96 -8.06
N PHE A 213 -1.29 -13.19 -8.91
CA PHE A 213 -2.16 -13.65 -10.00
C PHE A 213 -1.41 -14.39 -11.12
N GLU A 214 -0.08 -14.29 -11.17
CA GLU A 214 0.76 -15.04 -12.11
C GLU A 214 0.93 -16.49 -11.68
N ILE A 215 0.80 -16.81 -10.39
CA ILE A 215 0.89 -18.18 -9.86
C ILE A 215 -0.48 -18.84 -9.95
N LYS A 216 -0.67 -19.64 -11.00
CA LYS A 216 -1.96 -20.29 -11.33
C LYS A 216 -2.05 -21.73 -10.85
N THR A 217 -1.04 -22.27 -10.19
CA THR A 217 -1.01 -23.62 -9.65
C THR A 217 -2.11 -23.80 -8.60
N SER A 218 -2.99 -24.76 -8.85
CA SER A 218 -4.17 -24.99 -8.01
C SER A 218 -3.81 -25.26 -6.55
N GLY A 219 -4.51 -24.61 -5.64
CA GLY A 219 -4.33 -24.77 -4.19
C GLY A 219 -3.02 -24.19 -3.65
N PHE A 220 -2.25 -23.44 -4.45
CA PHE A 220 -0.98 -22.85 -4.00
C PHE A 220 -1.19 -21.82 -2.89
N TRP A 221 -2.07 -20.85 -3.10
CA TRP A 221 -2.31 -19.78 -2.12
C TRP A 221 -3.12 -20.26 -0.91
N GLN A 222 -3.96 -21.29 -1.06
CA GLN A 222 -4.62 -21.93 0.07
C GLN A 222 -3.59 -22.60 1.00
N GLU A 223 -2.65 -23.39 0.44
CA GLU A 223 -1.57 -23.99 1.23
C GLU A 223 -0.66 -22.92 1.86
N PHE A 224 -0.31 -21.87 1.12
CA PHE A 224 0.47 -20.75 1.65
C PHE A 224 -0.22 -20.15 2.90
N ARG A 225 -1.53 -19.86 2.80
CA ARG A 225 -2.31 -19.36 3.93
C ARG A 225 -2.31 -20.35 5.09
N ASP A 226 -2.61 -21.60 4.83
CA ASP A 226 -2.73 -22.63 5.87
C ASP A 226 -1.42 -22.75 6.67
N ARG A 227 -0.27 -22.78 5.99
CA ARG A 227 1.05 -22.89 6.63
C ARG A 227 1.41 -21.63 7.40
N VAL A 228 1.21 -20.45 6.83
CA VAL A 228 1.47 -19.16 7.48
C VAL A 228 0.59 -19.00 8.73
N LYS A 229 -0.72 -19.27 8.60
CA LYS A 229 -1.68 -19.13 9.69
C LYS A 229 -1.53 -20.21 10.78
N ALA A 230 -0.97 -21.35 10.44
CA ALA A 230 -0.64 -22.40 11.45
C ALA A 230 0.46 -21.94 12.42
N ILE A 231 1.36 -21.05 11.98
CA ILE A 231 2.42 -20.49 12.82
C ILE A 231 1.93 -19.23 13.53
N ASN A 232 1.31 -18.33 12.82
CA ASN A 232 0.75 -17.09 13.35
C ASN A 232 -0.63 -16.83 12.74
N PRO A 233 -1.74 -17.13 13.43
CA PRO A 233 -3.09 -16.88 12.94
C PRO A 233 -3.35 -15.40 12.60
N GLU A 234 -2.63 -14.49 13.27
CA GLU A 234 -2.73 -13.04 13.05
C GLU A 234 -1.76 -12.51 11.97
N ALA A 235 -1.04 -13.39 11.24
CA ALA A 235 -0.21 -12.94 10.13
C ALA A 235 -1.07 -12.39 8.99
N TYR A 236 -0.80 -11.17 8.53
CA TYR A 236 -1.52 -10.55 7.41
C TYR A 236 -1.00 -11.07 6.07
N ILE A 237 -1.91 -11.48 5.18
CA ILE A 237 -1.60 -11.91 3.82
C ILE A 237 -2.32 -10.97 2.86
N VAL A 238 -1.58 -10.10 2.19
CA VAL A 238 -2.12 -9.11 1.26
C VAL A 238 -1.53 -9.28 -0.14
N GLY A 239 -2.38 -9.41 -1.16
CA GLY A 239 -1.94 -9.58 -2.55
C GLY A 239 -1.82 -8.25 -3.29
N GLU A 240 -0.86 -8.15 -4.20
CA GLU A 240 -0.85 -7.10 -5.21
C GLU A 240 -1.75 -7.51 -6.38
N VAL A 241 -3.02 -7.09 -6.33
CA VAL A 241 -3.97 -7.29 -7.43
C VAL A 241 -4.64 -5.95 -7.72
N TRP A 242 -4.52 -5.48 -8.96
CA TRP A 242 -4.94 -4.13 -9.35
C TRP A 242 -6.42 -4.00 -9.73
N GLY A 243 -7.09 -5.13 -9.93
CA GLY A 243 -8.48 -5.21 -10.35
C GLY A 243 -9.36 -5.99 -9.37
N ASP A 244 -10.44 -6.54 -9.92
CA ASP A 244 -11.36 -7.42 -9.18
C ASP A 244 -10.62 -8.64 -8.61
N SER A 245 -10.65 -8.77 -7.31
CA SER A 245 -9.87 -9.76 -6.56
C SER A 245 -10.75 -10.83 -5.88
N ARG A 246 -12.01 -10.97 -6.31
CA ARG A 246 -12.97 -11.94 -5.71
C ARG A 246 -12.44 -13.37 -5.71
N GLU A 247 -11.61 -13.73 -6.69
CA GLU A 247 -10.99 -15.06 -6.79
C GLU A 247 -10.10 -15.39 -5.58
N TRP A 248 -9.42 -14.38 -5.00
CA TRP A 248 -8.48 -14.57 -3.90
C TRP A 248 -9.04 -14.18 -2.53
N LEU A 249 -10.19 -13.51 -2.48
CA LEU A 249 -10.77 -12.92 -1.27
C LEU A 249 -12.01 -13.68 -0.77
N ASP A 250 -11.96 -15.01 -0.89
CA ASP A 250 -13.01 -15.93 -0.42
C ASP A 250 -12.83 -16.37 1.06
N GLY A 251 -11.76 -15.90 1.71
CA GLY A 251 -11.38 -16.28 3.07
C GLY A 251 -10.44 -17.48 3.15
N THR A 252 -10.06 -18.10 2.01
CA THR A 252 -9.16 -19.24 1.97
C THR A 252 -7.75 -18.91 1.48
N GLN A 253 -7.53 -17.72 0.94
CA GLN A 253 -6.26 -17.32 0.33
C GLN A 253 -5.71 -16.02 0.99
N PHE A 254 -6.14 -14.84 0.54
CA PHE A 254 -5.66 -13.57 1.08
C PHE A 254 -6.62 -12.97 2.10
N ASP A 255 -6.10 -12.14 2.99
CA ASP A 255 -6.91 -11.34 3.93
C ASP A 255 -7.38 -10.03 3.28
N GLY A 256 -6.66 -9.54 2.27
CA GLY A 256 -6.93 -8.32 1.53
C GLY A 256 -6.03 -8.21 0.30
N VAL A 257 -6.21 -7.14 -0.46
CA VAL A 257 -5.33 -6.75 -1.56
C VAL A 257 -4.95 -5.28 -1.46
N MET A 258 -3.91 -4.87 -2.18
CA MET A 258 -3.61 -3.46 -2.43
C MET A 258 -4.76 -2.86 -3.25
N ASN A 259 -5.58 -2.01 -2.60
CA ASN A 259 -6.89 -1.60 -3.12
C ASN A 259 -6.78 -0.44 -4.14
N TYR A 260 -6.26 -0.74 -5.32
CA TYR A 260 -6.20 0.23 -6.43
C TYR A 260 -7.59 0.62 -6.97
N LEU A 261 -8.62 -0.23 -6.74
CA LEU A 261 -10.01 0.08 -7.10
C LEU A 261 -10.58 1.24 -6.25
N PHE A 262 -10.04 1.49 -5.06
CA PHE A 262 -10.33 2.69 -4.26
C PHE A 262 -9.56 3.90 -4.78
N ALA A 263 -8.28 3.73 -5.14
CA ALA A 263 -7.39 4.83 -5.50
C ALA A 263 -7.87 5.59 -6.75
N ALA A 264 -8.17 4.87 -7.83
CA ALA A 264 -8.51 5.47 -9.11
C ALA A 264 -9.75 6.41 -9.05
N PRO A 265 -10.92 5.98 -8.55
CA PRO A 265 -12.08 6.86 -8.45
C PRO A 265 -11.88 7.99 -7.44
N THR A 266 -11.12 7.76 -6.35
CA THR A 266 -10.84 8.79 -5.35
C THR A 266 -9.98 9.92 -5.95
N ILE A 267 -8.96 9.59 -6.72
CA ILE A 267 -8.14 10.58 -7.43
C ILE A 267 -8.97 11.29 -8.50
N ALA A 268 -9.75 10.55 -9.31
CA ALA A 268 -10.61 11.12 -10.33
C ALA A 268 -11.66 12.09 -9.76
N PHE A 269 -12.20 11.83 -8.57
CA PHE A 269 -13.12 12.70 -7.87
C PHE A 269 -12.42 13.94 -7.29
N THR A 270 -11.32 13.75 -6.55
CA THR A 270 -10.69 14.85 -5.80
C THR A 270 -9.83 15.76 -6.66
N ALA A 271 -9.13 15.24 -7.66
CA ALA A 271 -8.29 15.99 -8.57
C ALA A 271 -9.02 16.44 -9.84
N GLY A 272 -9.94 15.62 -10.36
CA GLY A 272 -10.72 15.94 -11.54
C GLY A 272 -9.84 16.29 -12.76
N ASP A 273 -10.07 17.44 -13.37
CA ASP A 273 -9.32 17.91 -14.54
C ASP A 273 -7.85 18.29 -14.24
N ARG A 274 -7.43 18.25 -12.97
CA ARG A 274 -6.05 18.53 -12.55
C ARG A 274 -5.15 17.31 -12.65
N VAL A 275 -5.70 16.13 -12.92
CA VAL A 275 -4.90 14.91 -13.08
C VAL A 275 -3.92 15.07 -14.22
N ASP A 276 -2.62 14.94 -13.91
CA ASP A 276 -1.58 14.83 -14.95
C ASP A 276 -1.66 13.44 -15.60
N MET A 277 -2.30 13.39 -16.77
CA MET A 277 -2.54 12.15 -17.51
C MET A 277 -1.26 11.43 -17.93
N GLU A 278 -0.13 12.14 -18.10
CA GLU A 278 1.18 11.50 -18.37
C GLU A 278 1.63 10.59 -17.23
N GLN A 279 1.14 10.82 -16.01
CA GLN A 279 1.50 10.03 -14.83
C GLN A 279 0.67 8.76 -14.68
N VAL A 280 -0.41 8.59 -15.44
CA VAL A 280 -1.38 7.50 -15.20
C VAL A 280 -1.77 6.73 -16.47
N GLN A 281 -1.65 7.28 -17.66
CA GLN A 281 -2.25 6.74 -18.90
C GLN A 281 -1.72 5.36 -19.32
N ASP A 282 -0.45 5.06 -19.06
CA ASP A 282 0.21 3.82 -19.50
C ASP A 282 0.28 2.75 -18.38
N ARG A 283 -0.58 2.88 -17.35
CA ARG A 283 -0.64 1.95 -16.22
C ARG A 283 -1.96 1.18 -16.23
N SER A 284 -1.93 -0.05 -15.71
CA SER A 284 -3.16 -0.81 -15.42
C SER A 284 -4.07 -0.06 -14.46
N TYR A 285 -3.45 0.76 -13.62
CA TYR A 285 -4.07 1.76 -12.77
C TYR A 285 -3.96 3.13 -13.45
N HIS A 286 -5.08 3.76 -13.72
CA HIS A 286 -5.18 5.17 -14.06
C HIS A 286 -6.53 5.71 -13.57
N PRO A 287 -6.62 6.99 -13.17
CA PRO A 287 -7.88 7.59 -12.81
C PRO A 287 -8.89 7.52 -13.95
N TYR A 288 -10.15 7.31 -13.60
CA TYR A 288 -11.25 7.51 -14.53
C TYR A 288 -11.28 8.97 -15.02
N PRO A 289 -12.05 9.29 -16.07
CA PRO A 289 -12.38 10.69 -16.37
C PRO A 289 -12.87 11.39 -15.08
N PRO A 290 -12.79 12.74 -15.01
CA PRO A 290 -13.25 13.47 -13.84
C PRO A 290 -14.62 13.00 -13.38
N LEU A 291 -14.75 12.73 -12.08
CA LEU A 291 -15.99 12.29 -11.45
C LEU A 291 -16.60 13.41 -10.62
N PHE A 292 -17.91 13.48 -10.62
CA PHE A 292 -18.68 14.25 -9.66
C PHE A 292 -19.17 13.34 -8.51
N ALA A 293 -19.79 13.93 -7.52
CA ALA A 293 -20.13 13.23 -6.29
C ALA A 293 -21.03 12.01 -6.50
N LYS A 294 -21.97 12.08 -7.43
CA LYS A 294 -22.86 10.95 -7.75
C LYS A 294 -22.10 9.77 -8.33
N GLU A 295 -21.31 10.01 -9.38
CA GLU A 295 -20.53 8.95 -10.05
C GLU A 295 -19.50 8.35 -9.09
N TYR A 296 -18.86 9.20 -8.27
CA TYR A 296 -17.96 8.71 -7.21
C TYR A 296 -18.69 7.83 -6.21
N GLY A 297 -19.87 8.26 -5.72
CA GLY A 297 -20.69 7.49 -4.80
C GLY A 297 -21.11 6.13 -5.39
N GLU A 298 -21.46 6.07 -6.67
CA GLU A 298 -21.77 4.83 -7.39
C GLU A 298 -20.57 3.89 -7.43
N LYS A 299 -19.36 4.41 -7.75
CA LYS A 299 -18.12 3.62 -7.76
C LYS A 299 -17.75 3.09 -6.37
N ILE A 300 -17.90 3.89 -5.34
CA ILE A 300 -17.65 3.47 -3.96
C ILE A 300 -18.68 2.41 -3.52
N HIS A 301 -19.94 2.57 -3.90
CA HIS A 301 -20.96 1.57 -3.63
C HIS A 301 -20.64 0.23 -4.30
N GLU A 302 -20.29 0.23 -5.60
CA GLU A 302 -19.85 -0.96 -6.34
C GLU A 302 -18.68 -1.64 -5.63
N LEU A 303 -17.64 -0.86 -5.23
CA LEU A 303 -16.46 -1.37 -4.53
C LEU A 303 -16.81 -2.04 -3.20
N LEU A 304 -17.68 -1.42 -2.40
CA LEU A 304 -18.07 -1.96 -1.09
C LEU A 304 -18.95 -3.24 -1.21
N GLN A 305 -19.55 -3.48 -2.37
CA GLN A 305 -20.32 -4.71 -2.64
C GLN A 305 -19.47 -5.85 -3.20
N LEU A 306 -18.23 -5.61 -3.61
CA LEU A 306 -17.39 -6.65 -4.22
C LEU A 306 -16.99 -7.75 -3.25
N TYR A 307 -16.74 -7.42 -1.98
CA TYR A 307 -16.18 -8.33 -0.98
C TYR A 307 -17.01 -8.34 0.29
N PRO A 308 -17.01 -9.45 1.07
CA PRO A 308 -17.59 -9.48 2.40
C PRO A 308 -17.00 -8.37 3.29
N TRP A 309 -17.82 -7.82 4.22
CA TRP A 309 -17.42 -6.69 5.07
C TRP A 309 -16.13 -6.95 5.85
N GLU A 310 -15.94 -8.16 6.34
CA GLU A 310 -14.71 -8.58 7.03
C GLU A 310 -13.46 -8.36 6.15
N ILE A 311 -13.56 -8.67 4.86
CA ILE A 311 -12.50 -8.43 3.88
C ILE A 311 -12.36 -6.93 3.57
N GLN A 312 -13.48 -6.19 3.46
CA GLN A 312 -13.43 -4.72 3.25
C GLN A 312 -12.66 -4.02 4.37
N LEU A 313 -12.80 -4.48 5.62
CA LEU A 313 -12.10 -3.92 6.77
C LEU A 313 -10.59 -4.24 6.81
N SER A 314 -10.14 -5.22 6.02
CA SER A 314 -8.73 -5.63 5.94
C SER A 314 -8.06 -5.34 4.59
N GLN A 315 -8.73 -4.61 3.68
CA GLN A 315 -8.10 -4.12 2.45
C GLN A 315 -6.97 -3.14 2.77
N LEU A 316 -5.87 -3.20 2.01
CA LEU A 316 -4.80 -2.21 2.08
C LEU A 316 -5.11 -1.06 1.12
N ASN A 317 -5.77 -0.02 1.62
CA ASN A 317 -6.15 1.14 0.83
C ASN A 317 -4.95 2.06 0.60
N LEU A 318 -4.77 2.53 -0.63
CA LEU A 318 -3.66 3.41 -0.98
C LEU A 318 -4.10 4.46 -2.01
N LEU A 319 -3.31 5.51 -2.16
CA LEU A 319 -3.47 6.54 -3.21
C LEU A 319 -2.25 6.57 -4.14
N ALA A 320 -1.09 6.16 -3.63
CA ALA A 320 0.15 6.02 -4.37
C ALA A 320 0.98 4.88 -3.80
N SER A 321 1.94 4.39 -4.58
CA SER A 321 2.89 3.34 -4.19
C SER A 321 4.23 3.53 -4.93
N HIS A 322 5.15 2.62 -4.70
CA HIS A 322 6.43 2.59 -5.43
C HIS A 322 6.28 2.26 -6.94
N ASP A 323 5.11 1.80 -7.38
CA ASP A 323 4.80 1.47 -8.79
C ASP A 323 3.99 2.56 -9.52
N THR A 324 3.58 3.59 -8.79
CA THR A 324 2.85 4.73 -9.34
C THR A 324 3.68 6.02 -9.24
N ALA A 325 3.26 7.07 -9.93
CA ALA A 325 3.68 8.41 -9.55
C ALA A 325 3.11 8.77 -8.16
N ARG A 326 3.72 9.74 -7.49
CA ARG A 326 3.24 10.23 -6.19
C ARG A 326 1.95 11.04 -6.35
N LEU A 327 1.08 10.96 -5.35
CA LEU A 327 -0.24 11.58 -5.41
C LEU A 327 -0.20 13.07 -5.79
N ILE A 328 0.71 13.84 -5.19
CA ILE A 328 0.84 15.27 -5.50
C ILE A 328 1.21 15.52 -6.98
N SER A 329 2.03 14.64 -7.58
CA SER A 329 2.40 14.72 -9.00
C SER A 329 1.25 14.29 -9.90
N ILE A 330 0.49 13.25 -9.52
CA ILE A 330 -0.73 12.84 -10.24
C ILE A 330 -1.76 13.99 -10.22
N ALA A 331 -1.91 14.66 -9.08
CA ALA A 331 -2.83 15.78 -8.90
C ALA A 331 -2.34 17.11 -9.53
N GLY A 332 -1.29 17.08 -10.38
CA GLY A 332 -0.77 18.27 -11.05
C GLY A 332 -0.22 19.34 -10.10
N GLY A 333 0.22 18.95 -8.90
CA GLY A 333 0.69 19.85 -7.86
C GLY A 333 -0.43 20.50 -7.01
N ASP A 334 -1.70 20.12 -7.22
CA ASP A 334 -2.83 20.69 -6.48
C ASP A 334 -2.95 20.07 -5.08
N ARG A 335 -2.49 20.80 -4.08
CA ARG A 335 -2.50 20.40 -2.67
C ARG A 335 -3.90 20.08 -2.15
N ALA A 336 -4.91 20.87 -2.53
CA ALA A 336 -6.28 20.62 -2.07
C ALA A 336 -6.81 19.26 -2.53
N SER A 337 -6.43 18.81 -3.74
CA SER A 337 -6.74 17.45 -4.21
C SER A 337 -6.11 16.38 -3.32
N VAL A 338 -4.84 16.56 -2.93
CA VAL A 338 -4.12 15.64 -2.04
C VAL A 338 -4.79 15.59 -0.66
N GLU A 339 -5.13 16.74 -0.09
CA GLU A 339 -5.79 16.84 1.21
C GLU A 339 -7.15 16.13 1.20
N LEU A 340 -7.99 16.38 0.18
CA LEU A 340 -9.29 15.72 0.03
C LEU A 340 -9.17 14.20 -0.16
N ALA A 341 -8.23 13.75 -1.00
CA ALA A 341 -7.99 12.32 -1.20
C ALA A 341 -7.49 11.64 0.09
N THR A 342 -6.61 12.29 0.84
CA THR A 342 -6.10 11.79 2.13
C THR A 342 -7.21 11.74 3.19
N LEU A 343 -8.11 12.73 3.23
CA LEU A 343 -9.29 12.69 4.10
C LEU A 343 -10.15 11.47 3.80
N LEU A 344 -10.43 11.22 2.51
CA LEU A 344 -11.21 10.06 2.10
C LEU A 344 -10.48 8.75 2.43
N LEU A 345 -9.16 8.66 2.19
CA LEU A 345 -8.36 7.48 2.54
C LEU A 345 -8.44 7.13 4.03
N LEU A 346 -8.25 8.14 4.90
CA LEU A 346 -8.19 7.92 6.35
C LEU A 346 -9.56 7.73 7.01
N THR A 347 -10.65 8.01 6.29
CA THR A 347 -12.03 7.81 6.77
C THR A 347 -12.73 6.63 6.10
N PHE A 348 -12.13 6.02 5.07
CA PHE A 348 -12.66 4.84 4.37
C PHE A 348 -12.50 3.55 5.19
N PRO A 349 -13.37 2.52 5.02
CA PRO A 349 -13.17 1.18 5.59
C PRO A 349 -11.90 0.51 5.04
N GLY A 350 -11.20 -0.24 5.90
CA GLY A 350 -9.93 -0.90 5.55
C GLY A 350 -8.71 -0.15 6.10
N ALA A 351 -7.53 -0.72 5.96
CA ALA A 351 -6.29 -0.18 6.47
C ALA A 351 -5.68 0.82 5.47
N PRO A 352 -5.54 2.11 5.80
CA PRO A 352 -4.87 3.08 4.94
C PRO A 352 -3.37 2.82 4.91
N SER A 353 -2.76 3.00 3.73
CA SER A 353 -1.31 2.93 3.51
C SER A 353 -0.80 4.26 2.95
N ILE A 354 0.21 4.82 3.59
CA ILE A 354 0.89 6.04 3.18
C ILE A 354 2.22 5.63 2.55
N TYR A 355 2.46 6.05 1.32
CA TYR A 355 3.76 5.85 0.67
C TYR A 355 4.76 6.85 1.25
N TYR A 356 5.95 6.39 1.68
CA TYR A 356 6.93 7.25 2.38
C TYR A 356 7.14 8.58 1.65
N GLY A 357 7.06 9.67 2.36
CA GLY A 357 7.26 11.03 1.85
C GLY A 357 5.99 11.73 1.36
N ASP A 358 4.87 11.03 1.14
CA ASP A 358 3.63 11.68 0.75
C ASP A 358 3.10 12.58 1.87
N GLU A 359 3.33 12.18 3.14
CA GLU A 359 2.94 12.94 4.33
C GLU A 359 3.74 14.24 4.52
N VAL A 360 4.84 14.41 3.81
CA VAL A 360 5.66 15.62 3.82
C VAL A 360 5.66 16.35 2.47
N GLY A 361 4.75 15.97 1.57
CA GLY A 361 4.58 16.63 0.26
C GLY A 361 5.65 16.30 -0.77
N LEU A 362 6.38 15.18 -0.64
CA LEU A 362 7.42 14.78 -1.59
C LEU A 362 6.83 14.53 -2.98
N PRO A 363 7.24 15.28 -4.04
CA PRO A 363 6.80 15.02 -5.40
C PRO A 363 7.62 13.91 -6.05
N GLY A 364 7.08 13.30 -7.10
CA GLY A 364 7.77 12.33 -7.94
C GLY A 364 6.86 11.82 -9.04
N ARG A 365 7.36 11.84 -10.28
CA ARG A 365 6.69 11.31 -11.46
C ARG A 365 6.81 9.79 -11.47
N LEU A 366 6.50 9.13 -12.59
CA LEU A 366 6.67 7.69 -12.74
C LEU A 366 8.09 7.24 -12.41
N ASP A 367 8.26 5.93 -12.10
CA ASP A 367 9.57 5.31 -11.84
C ASP A 367 10.63 5.71 -12.88
N PRO A 368 11.83 6.09 -12.47
CA PRO A 368 12.39 6.04 -11.11
C PRO A 368 12.09 7.24 -10.22
N ASP A 369 11.46 8.31 -10.73
CA ASP A 369 11.29 9.59 -10.04
C ASP A 369 10.41 9.50 -8.78
N SER A 370 9.40 8.63 -8.75
CA SER A 370 8.57 8.37 -7.57
C SER A 370 9.38 7.83 -6.38
N ARG A 371 10.60 7.31 -6.62
CA ARG A 371 11.48 6.66 -5.66
C ARG A 371 12.63 7.57 -5.21
N ARG A 372 12.36 8.87 -5.04
CA ARG A 372 13.32 9.85 -4.49
C ARG A 372 13.71 9.51 -3.06
N GLY A 373 14.90 9.99 -2.62
CA GLY A 373 15.27 9.94 -1.20
C GLY A 373 14.28 10.74 -0.35
N PHE A 374 13.97 10.22 0.84
CA PHE A 374 13.14 10.94 1.81
C PHE A 374 13.75 12.31 2.11
N PRO A 375 12.98 13.40 2.03
CA PRO A 375 13.53 14.75 2.11
C PRO A 375 14.04 15.08 3.53
N LEU A 376 15.05 15.97 3.61
CA LEU A 376 15.46 16.54 4.87
C LEU A 376 14.31 17.36 5.47
N GLU A 377 14.21 17.41 6.79
CA GLU A 377 13.15 18.11 7.53
C GLU A 377 12.96 19.57 7.08
N ALA A 378 14.05 20.25 6.72
CA ALA A 378 13.99 21.63 6.19
C ALA A 378 13.20 21.77 4.86
N HIS A 379 12.90 20.67 4.19
CA HIS A 379 12.13 20.63 2.94
C HIS A 379 10.74 20.01 3.11
N TRP A 380 10.31 19.73 4.34
CA TRP A 380 8.98 19.19 4.59
C TRP A 380 7.92 20.29 4.48
N GLU A 381 6.82 19.95 3.86
CA GLU A 381 5.62 20.77 3.91
C GLU A 381 4.89 20.54 5.24
N GLY A 382 5.22 21.36 6.25
CA GLY A 382 4.73 21.18 7.62
C GLY A 382 3.22 21.14 7.73
N GLU A 383 2.49 21.87 6.90
CA GLU A 383 1.03 21.85 6.89
C GLU A 383 0.47 20.50 6.38
N VAL A 384 1.14 19.86 5.40
CA VAL A 384 0.77 18.52 4.90
C VAL A 384 1.02 17.47 5.98
N LEU A 385 2.14 17.58 6.69
CA LEU A 385 2.46 16.69 7.80
C LEU A 385 1.44 16.82 8.95
N ASP A 386 1.11 18.05 9.34
CA ASP A 386 0.11 18.32 10.38
C ASP A 386 -1.28 17.81 9.99
N TYR A 387 -1.61 17.90 8.70
CA TYR A 387 -2.85 17.36 8.15
C TYR A 387 -2.91 15.85 8.34
N HIS A 388 -1.87 15.12 7.94
CA HIS A 388 -1.79 13.67 8.12
C HIS A 388 -1.86 13.28 9.59
N ARG A 389 -1.08 13.92 10.47
CA ARG A 389 -1.09 13.67 11.92
C ARG A 389 -2.49 13.80 12.54
N LYS A 390 -3.19 14.87 12.19
CA LYS A 390 -4.55 15.12 12.71
C LYS A 390 -5.54 14.05 12.27
N LEU A 391 -5.53 13.68 10.99
CA LEU A 391 -6.46 12.67 10.47
C LEU A 391 -6.14 11.27 10.98
N ILE A 392 -4.86 10.91 11.09
CA ILE A 392 -4.44 9.64 11.68
C ILE A 392 -4.86 9.57 13.15
N ALA A 393 -4.63 10.65 13.91
CA ALA A 393 -5.06 10.72 15.31
C ALA A 393 -6.58 10.56 15.46
N LEU A 394 -7.37 11.19 14.59
CA LEU A 394 -8.83 11.01 14.56
C LEU A 394 -9.22 9.56 14.24
N ARG A 395 -8.58 8.95 13.25
CA ARG A 395 -8.83 7.54 12.92
C ARG A 395 -8.55 6.62 14.12
N HIS A 396 -7.48 6.88 14.88
CA HIS A 396 -7.19 6.11 16.09
C HIS A 396 -8.17 6.40 17.23
N ALA A 397 -8.61 7.64 17.37
CA ALA A 397 -9.52 8.03 18.43
C ALA A 397 -10.95 7.49 18.25
N TYR A 398 -11.41 7.38 17.00
CA TYR A 398 -12.78 7.01 16.67
C TYR A 398 -12.86 5.61 16.03
N PRO A 399 -13.28 4.57 16.78
CA PRO A 399 -13.49 3.21 16.28
C PRO A 399 -14.40 3.15 15.05
N ALA A 400 -15.41 3.99 14.93
CA ALA A 400 -16.30 4.03 13.77
C ALA A 400 -15.54 4.27 12.45
N LEU A 401 -14.44 5.03 12.43
CA LEU A 401 -13.62 5.23 11.23
C LEU A 401 -12.87 3.95 10.82
N ARG A 402 -12.65 3.02 11.75
CA ARG A 402 -11.92 1.76 11.52
C ARG A 402 -12.86 0.60 11.23
N MET A 403 -13.88 0.41 12.08
CA MET A 403 -14.73 -0.78 12.14
C MET A 403 -16.18 -0.50 11.74
N GLY A 404 -16.58 0.77 11.68
CA GLY A 404 -17.98 1.16 11.49
C GLY A 404 -18.47 0.91 10.07
N ASP A 405 -19.80 0.82 9.94
CA ASP A 405 -20.48 0.76 8.65
C ASP A 405 -20.21 2.02 7.82
N TYR A 406 -20.42 1.92 6.52
CA TYR A 406 -20.27 3.04 5.58
C TYR A 406 -21.61 3.31 4.88
N LYS A 407 -22.08 4.54 4.98
CA LYS A 407 -23.36 4.93 4.37
C LYS A 407 -23.27 6.30 3.69
N VAL A 408 -23.61 6.34 2.41
CA VAL A 408 -23.72 7.60 1.67
C VAL A 408 -24.99 8.33 2.16
N LEU A 409 -24.84 9.59 2.56
CA LEU A 409 -25.92 10.44 3.01
C LEU A 409 -26.35 11.44 1.94
N PHE A 410 -25.39 11.96 1.16
CA PHE A 410 -25.64 12.92 0.08
C PHE A 410 -24.53 12.83 -0.98
N ALA A 411 -24.92 12.86 -2.26
CA ALA A 411 -23.97 12.75 -3.37
C ALA A 411 -24.53 13.50 -4.61
N GLU A 412 -24.34 14.82 -4.64
CA GLU A 412 -24.79 15.64 -5.76
C GLU A 412 -23.76 16.74 -6.11
N GLY A 413 -23.62 17.02 -7.40
CA GLY A 413 -22.70 18.04 -7.88
C GLY A 413 -21.28 17.81 -7.41
N THR A 414 -20.75 18.73 -6.61
CA THR A 414 -19.38 18.69 -6.06
C THR A 414 -19.33 18.23 -4.60
N VAL A 415 -20.47 17.93 -4.00
CA VAL A 415 -20.56 17.58 -2.56
C VAL A 415 -20.85 16.11 -2.36
N TYR A 416 -19.98 15.46 -1.60
CA TYR A 416 -20.13 14.06 -1.20
C TYR A 416 -20.11 13.97 0.32
N VAL A 417 -21.16 13.36 0.90
CA VAL A 417 -21.31 13.20 2.35
C VAL A 417 -21.63 11.75 2.67
N PHE A 418 -20.92 11.19 3.63
CA PHE A 418 -21.17 9.84 4.14
C PHE A 418 -21.05 9.76 5.65
N ALA A 419 -21.65 8.74 6.22
CA ALA A 419 -21.52 8.41 7.64
C ALA A 419 -20.65 7.17 7.85
N ARG A 420 -19.96 7.16 8.99
CA ARG A 420 -19.32 6.00 9.58
C ARG A 420 -19.97 5.75 10.94
N THR A 421 -20.54 4.57 11.13
CA THR A 421 -21.34 4.28 12.33
C THR A 421 -20.91 2.98 13.00
N LEU A 422 -20.71 3.00 14.32
CA LEU A 422 -20.40 1.83 15.13
C LEU A 422 -21.12 1.91 16.47
N GLY A 423 -22.17 1.11 16.65
CA GLY A 423 -22.98 1.14 17.85
C GLY A 423 -23.70 2.48 18.03
N THR A 424 -23.25 3.31 18.97
CA THR A 424 -23.74 4.66 19.23
C THR A 424 -22.82 5.76 18.68
N GLU A 425 -21.63 5.39 18.22
CA GLU A 425 -20.70 6.35 17.63
C GLU A 425 -21.08 6.59 16.17
N GLU A 426 -21.39 7.83 15.85
CA GLU A 426 -21.76 8.26 14.49
C GLU A 426 -20.91 9.47 14.09
N LEU A 427 -20.23 9.33 12.96
CA LEU A 427 -19.42 10.38 12.36
C LEU A 427 -19.95 10.69 10.96
N ILE A 428 -19.97 11.96 10.61
CA ILE A 428 -20.29 12.43 9.25
C ILE A 428 -19.01 12.98 8.64
N VAL A 429 -18.68 12.52 7.46
CA VAL A 429 -17.58 13.04 6.64
C VAL A 429 -18.19 13.74 5.44
N ALA A 430 -17.83 14.99 5.21
CA ALA A 430 -18.32 15.77 4.08
C ALA A 430 -17.16 16.41 3.32
N VAL A 431 -17.23 16.39 2.00
CA VAL A 431 -16.24 17.01 1.11
C VAL A 431 -16.91 17.81 0.02
N ASN A 432 -16.32 18.97 -0.31
CA ASN A 432 -16.66 19.79 -1.46
C ASN A 432 -15.44 19.88 -2.39
N ILE A 433 -15.51 19.24 -3.55
CA ILE A 433 -14.45 19.30 -4.59
C ILE A 433 -14.56 20.54 -5.46
N GLY A 434 -15.64 21.32 -5.34
CA GLY A 434 -15.92 22.50 -6.12
C GLY A 434 -15.05 23.69 -5.76
N THR A 435 -14.97 24.66 -6.68
CA THR A 435 -14.20 25.91 -6.54
C THR A 435 -15.03 27.06 -5.94
N ALA A 436 -16.29 26.80 -5.60
CA ALA A 436 -17.20 27.75 -4.92
C ALA A 436 -17.65 27.17 -3.57
N PRO A 437 -17.99 28.03 -2.59
CA PRO A 437 -18.67 27.58 -1.38
C PRO A 437 -20.04 26.99 -1.73
N VAL A 438 -20.47 26.00 -1.00
CA VAL A 438 -21.75 25.30 -1.21
C VAL A 438 -22.48 25.15 0.11
N GLU A 439 -23.78 25.40 0.05
CA GLU A 439 -24.73 25.07 1.10
C GLU A 439 -25.62 23.94 0.61
N VAL A 440 -25.71 22.86 1.37
CA VAL A 440 -26.61 21.73 1.09
C VAL A 440 -27.48 21.44 2.29
N SER A 441 -28.73 21.04 2.05
CA SER A 441 -29.66 20.59 3.09
C SER A 441 -30.31 19.30 2.63
N PHE A 442 -30.30 18.28 3.50
CA PHE A 442 -30.86 16.96 3.21
C PHE A 442 -31.30 16.26 4.49
N GLU A 443 -32.18 15.29 4.36
CA GLU A 443 -32.59 14.39 5.44
C GLU A 443 -31.61 13.19 5.47
N PRO A 444 -30.73 13.09 6.51
CA PRO A 444 -29.82 11.97 6.63
C PRO A 444 -30.57 10.75 7.16
N ALA A 445 -30.94 9.84 6.26
CA ALA A 445 -31.62 8.62 6.66
C ALA A 445 -30.78 7.78 7.61
N ASP A 446 -31.43 7.20 8.66
CA ASP A 446 -30.87 6.19 9.57
C ASP A 446 -29.73 6.65 10.52
N LEU A 447 -29.48 7.91 10.71
CA LEU A 447 -28.67 8.39 11.83
C LEU A 447 -29.54 8.39 13.12
N LYS A 448 -28.94 7.90 14.21
CA LYS A 448 -29.60 7.84 15.53
C LYS A 448 -29.30 9.08 16.37
N SER A 449 -28.25 9.82 15.98
CA SER A 449 -27.82 11.05 16.65
C SER A 449 -27.75 12.21 15.66
N GLN A 450 -27.45 13.40 16.16
CA GLN A 450 -27.24 14.60 15.34
C GLN A 450 -25.77 15.08 15.52
N PRO A 451 -24.79 14.47 14.85
CA PRO A 451 -23.39 14.89 14.91
C PRO A 451 -23.28 16.38 14.54
N SER A 452 -22.83 17.21 15.48
CA SER A 452 -22.78 18.66 15.34
C SER A 452 -21.44 19.26 15.74
N GLN A 453 -20.61 18.50 16.44
CA GLN A 453 -19.27 18.94 16.80
C GLN A 453 -18.32 18.75 15.61
N THR A 454 -17.68 19.82 15.16
CA THR A 454 -16.63 19.74 14.17
C THR A 454 -15.36 19.17 14.80
N LEU A 455 -15.00 17.96 14.40
CA LEU A 455 -13.79 17.27 14.83
C LEU A 455 -12.59 17.63 13.94
N TYR A 456 -12.86 17.91 12.67
CA TYR A 456 -11.88 18.32 11.68
C TYR A 456 -12.50 19.24 10.62
N GLY A 457 -11.71 20.20 10.11
CA GLY A 457 -12.12 21.10 9.03
C GLY A 457 -12.96 22.29 9.53
N ASN A 458 -13.52 23.03 8.59
CA ASN A 458 -14.25 24.29 8.85
C ASN A 458 -15.70 24.25 8.32
N GLY A 459 -16.31 23.07 8.27
CA GLY A 459 -17.71 22.95 7.88
C GLY A 459 -18.63 23.55 8.97
N GLU A 460 -19.54 24.41 8.58
CA GLU A 460 -20.63 24.85 9.46
C GLU A 460 -21.80 23.87 9.33
N VAL A 461 -22.33 23.44 10.47
CA VAL A 461 -23.39 22.45 10.52
C VAL A 461 -24.55 22.98 11.38
N SER A 462 -25.76 22.78 10.90
CA SER A 462 -26.95 23.00 11.69
C SER A 462 -27.99 21.90 11.45
N TRP A 463 -28.74 21.62 12.51
CA TRP A 463 -29.86 20.67 12.45
C TRP A 463 -31.18 21.42 12.66
N THR A 464 -32.15 21.13 11.79
CA THR A 464 -33.54 21.60 11.96
C THR A 464 -34.45 20.40 12.00
N THR A 465 -35.54 20.50 12.79
CA THR A 465 -36.53 19.43 12.89
C THR A 465 -37.86 19.95 12.37
N GLU A 466 -38.39 19.35 11.32
CA GLU A 466 -39.70 19.58 10.77
C GLU A 466 -40.57 18.33 10.95
N GLY A 467 -41.48 18.36 11.94
CA GLY A 467 -42.28 17.19 12.30
C GLY A 467 -41.41 16.08 12.93
N GLU A 468 -41.42 14.89 12.33
CA GLU A 468 -40.60 13.73 12.75
C GLU A 468 -39.27 13.65 12.03
N SER A 469 -39.03 14.49 11.01
CA SER A 469 -37.80 14.44 10.18
C SER A 469 -36.78 15.46 10.66
N ALA A 470 -35.53 15.01 10.82
CA ALA A 470 -34.37 15.86 11.08
C ALA A 470 -33.67 16.21 9.76
N GLN A 471 -33.48 17.48 9.50
CA GLN A 471 -32.72 17.96 8.34
C GLN A 471 -31.33 18.44 8.77
N LEU A 472 -30.32 18.02 8.07
CA LEU A 472 -28.95 18.46 8.21
C LEU A 472 -28.64 19.51 7.12
N ALA A 473 -28.25 20.71 7.56
CA ALA A 473 -27.71 21.75 6.69
C ALA A 473 -26.20 21.86 6.90
N LEU A 474 -25.44 21.82 5.81
CA LEU A 474 -23.97 21.91 5.78
C LEU A 474 -23.56 23.06 4.87
N SER A 475 -22.68 23.93 5.39
CA SER A 475 -21.94 24.92 4.59
C SER A 475 -20.49 24.51 4.49
N LEU A 476 -20.00 24.33 3.27
CA LEU A 476 -18.65 23.87 2.98
C LEU A 476 -17.91 24.89 2.10
N ALA A 477 -16.74 25.30 2.55
CA ALA A 477 -15.84 26.13 1.74
C ALA A 477 -15.38 25.40 0.46
N PRO A 478 -14.86 26.14 -0.54
CA PRO A 478 -14.32 25.53 -1.75
C PRO A 478 -13.15 24.59 -1.44
N ARG A 479 -13.10 23.43 -2.11
CA ARG A 479 -11.96 22.51 -2.03
C ARG A 479 -11.60 22.10 -0.59
N THR A 480 -12.59 21.82 0.23
CA THR A 480 -12.39 21.44 1.64
C THR A 480 -13.24 20.24 2.02
N GLY A 481 -12.89 19.63 3.14
CA GLY A 481 -13.70 18.63 3.80
C GLY A 481 -13.74 18.83 5.30
N CYS A 482 -14.70 18.17 5.95
CA CYS A 482 -14.83 18.18 7.41
C CYS A 482 -15.26 16.80 7.93
N ILE A 483 -14.99 16.58 9.21
CA ILE A 483 -15.50 15.45 9.98
C ILE A 483 -16.30 16.01 11.15
N LEU A 484 -17.54 15.53 11.28
CA LEU A 484 -18.45 15.88 12.36
C LEU A 484 -18.67 14.66 13.26
N GLY A 485 -18.78 14.88 14.55
CA GLY A 485 -19.12 13.85 15.53
C GLY A 485 -20.19 14.34 16.51
N SER A 486 -20.67 13.44 17.34
CA SER A 486 -21.53 13.79 18.46
C SER A 486 -20.71 14.49 19.56
N ALA A 487 -21.29 15.46 20.23
CA ALA A 487 -20.69 15.99 21.46
C ALA A 487 -20.56 14.85 22.49
N ALA A 488 -19.39 14.76 23.13
CA ALA A 488 -19.09 13.75 24.15
C ALA A 488 -19.98 13.92 25.40
#